data_1fbea6ba541317de4840302a25e0374e
#
_entry.id   1fbea6ba541317de4840302a25e0374e
#
_cell.length_a   1.000
_cell.length_b   1.000
_cell.length_c   1.000
_cell.angle_alpha   90.00
_cell.angle_beta   90.00
_cell.angle_gamma   90.00
#
_symmetry.space_group_name_H-M   'P 1'
#
loop_
_entity.id
_entity.type
_entity.pdbx_description
1 polymer ?
#
loop_
_entity_poly.entity_id
_entity_poly.type
_entity_poly.pdbx_seq_one_letter_code
_entity_poly.pdbx_strand_id
1 'polypeptide(L)'
;RGAQPWFVEAHPFRIDTTDGIGRPTPEGAHRDGVDLVAVFLVGRHAIKGGESRVFEAEGPAGQRFTLREPWSLLLLDDARVIHESTPIQPLDPEGFGWRDTLVVTCRAGGFQGD
;
A
#
# COMPACT_ATOMS: atom_id res chain seq x y z
N ARG A 1 -7.47 -3.97 20.23
CA ARG A 1 -6.57 -5.00 20.70
C ARG A 1 -6.06 -4.79 22.12
N GLY A 2 -6.58 -3.85 22.83
CA GLY A 2 -6.26 -3.66 24.22
C GLY A 2 -4.90 -3.00 24.47
N ALA A 3 -4.53 -2.96 25.72
CA ALA A 3 -3.33 -2.29 26.20
C ALA A 3 -2.13 -3.22 26.14
N GLN A 4 -1.46 -3.26 25.00
CA GLN A 4 -0.23 -4.02 24.82
C GLN A 4 0.79 -3.16 24.09
N PRO A 5 2.10 -3.43 24.26
CA PRO A 5 3.12 -2.70 23.52
C PRO A 5 2.99 -2.95 22.01
N TRP A 6 3.12 -1.88 21.24
CA TRP A 6 3.13 -1.94 19.79
C TRP A 6 4.44 -1.35 19.28
N PHE A 7 5.04 -2.03 18.32
CA PHE A 7 6.18 -1.51 17.60
C PHE A 7 5.69 -0.99 16.26
N VAL A 8 5.93 0.28 16.02
CA VAL A 8 5.37 1.00 14.87
C VAL A 8 6.52 1.48 13.99
N GLU A 9 6.45 1.15 12.71
CA GLU A 9 7.36 1.68 11.71
C GLU A 9 6.59 2.47 10.68
N ALA A 10 7.15 3.58 10.23
CA ALA A 10 6.54 4.44 9.20
C ALA A 10 7.51 4.59 8.04
N HIS A 11 7.02 4.27 6.84
CA HIS A 11 7.83 4.28 5.62
C HIS A 11 7.16 5.15 4.55
N PRO A 12 7.74 6.29 4.19
CA PRO A 12 7.27 7.07 3.05
C PRO A 12 7.79 6.47 1.74
N PHE A 13 6.94 6.45 0.73
CA PHE A 13 7.31 5.97 -0.60
C PHE A 13 6.86 6.97 -1.67
N ARG A 14 7.74 7.21 -2.63
CA ARG A 14 7.34 7.85 -3.89
C ARG A 14 7.60 6.88 -5.03
N ILE A 15 6.56 6.60 -5.80
CA ILE A 15 6.64 5.83 -7.02
C ILE A 15 6.29 6.79 -8.16
N ASP A 16 7.11 6.82 -9.17
CA ASP A 16 6.90 7.73 -10.30
C ASP A 16 6.94 6.98 -11.63
N THR A 17 6.69 7.72 -12.70
CA THR A 17 6.64 7.17 -14.06
C THR A 17 7.88 7.53 -14.88
N THR A 18 9.01 7.79 -14.24
CA THR A 18 10.26 8.14 -14.93
C THR A 18 10.63 7.12 -15.99
N ASP A 19 10.42 5.83 -15.71
CA ASP A 19 10.72 4.75 -16.64
C ASP A 19 9.48 4.28 -17.43
N GLY A 20 8.41 5.09 -17.45
CA GLY A 20 7.16 4.77 -18.13
C GLY A 20 6.12 4.08 -17.26
N ILE A 21 6.53 3.21 -16.37
CA ILE A 21 5.65 2.50 -15.46
C ILE A 21 6.26 2.52 -14.06
N GLY A 22 5.47 2.92 -13.06
CA GLY A 22 5.85 2.78 -11.67
C GLY A 22 5.16 1.56 -11.04
N ARG A 23 5.87 0.83 -10.17
CA ARG A 23 5.36 -0.40 -9.56
C ARG A 23 5.37 -0.28 -8.05
N PRO A 24 4.22 0.10 -7.41
CA PRO A 24 4.15 0.22 -5.96
C PRO A 24 4.42 -1.10 -5.22
N THR A 25 3.97 -2.22 -5.79
CA THR A 25 4.22 -3.56 -5.23
C THR A 25 4.76 -4.47 -6.33
N PRO A 26 6.08 -4.40 -6.62
CA PRO A 26 6.67 -5.14 -7.73
C PRO A 26 6.45 -6.66 -7.65
N GLU A 27 6.36 -7.20 -6.44
CA GLU A 27 6.15 -8.62 -6.19
C GLU A 27 4.68 -9.04 -6.37
N GLY A 28 3.76 -8.10 -6.57
CA GLY A 28 2.33 -8.37 -6.61
C GLY A 28 1.70 -8.48 -5.23
N ALA A 29 0.64 -9.26 -5.10
CA ALA A 29 -0.08 -9.41 -3.83
C ALA A 29 0.80 -10.10 -2.78
N HIS A 30 0.84 -9.53 -1.59
CA HIS A 30 1.75 -9.95 -0.52
C HIS A 30 1.20 -9.62 0.87
N ARG A 31 1.92 -10.11 1.88
CA ARG A 31 1.77 -9.72 3.28
C ARG A 31 3.07 -9.06 3.72
N ASP A 32 2.97 -8.13 4.68
CA ASP A 32 4.15 -7.46 5.23
C ASP A 32 4.76 -8.23 6.42
N GLY A 33 4.04 -9.21 6.95
CA GLY A 33 4.53 -10.01 8.08
C GLY A 33 4.37 -9.34 9.44
N VAL A 34 3.40 -8.45 9.55
CA VAL A 34 3.10 -7.72 10.78
C VAL A 34 1.64 -7.98 11.20
N ASP A 35 1.13 -7.27 12.21
CA ASP A 35 -0.27 -7.42 12.63
C ASP A 35 -1.20 -6.48 11.87
N LEU A 36 -0.84 -5.21 11.80
CA LEU A 36 -1.66 -4.21 11.13
C LEU A 36 -0.80 -3.40 10.16
N VAL A 37 -1.40 -3.06 9.02
CA VAL A 37 -0.80 -2.16 8.03
C VAL A 37 -1.78 -1.04 7.75
N ALA A 38 -1.32 0.20 7.85
CA ALA A 38 -2.08 1.37 7.44
C ALA A 38 -1.38 2.00 6.25
N VAL A 39 -2.10 2.13 5.14
CA VAL A 39 -1.60 2.78 3.93
C VAL A 39 -2.32 4.11 3.78
N PHE A 40 -1.59 5.20 3.93
CA PHE A 40 -2.12 6.54 3.66
C PHE A 40 -1.70 6.97 2.26
N LEU A 41 -2.66 7.40 1.47
CA LEU A 41 -2.34 8.11 0.24
C LEU A 41 -2.00 9.55 0.61
N VAL A 42 -0.76 9.96 0.42
CA VAL A 42 -0.34 11.34 0.66
C VAL A 42 -0.72 12.20 -0.54
N GLY A 43 -0.49 11.70 -1.74
CA GLY A 43 -0.89 12.40 -2.94
C GLY A 43 -0.66 11.56 -4.18
N ARG A 44 -1.30 11.97 -5.27
CA ARG A 44 -1.08 11.40 -6.60
C ARG A 44 -1.23 12.51 -7.63
N HIS A 45 -0.45 12.42 -8.71
CA HIS A 45 -0.43 13.45 -9.73
C HIS A 45 -0.25 12.83 -11.10
N ALA A 46 -1.16 13.17 -12.01
CA ALA A 46 -1.08 12.86 -13.45
C ALA A 46 -0.82 11.38 -13.76
N ILE A 47 -1.47 10.49 -13.02
CA ILE A 47 -1.34 9.04 -13.20
C ILE A 47 -2.70 8.38 -13.38
N LYS A 48 -2.66 7.21 -14.02
CA LYS A 48 -3.73 6.21 -14.00
C LYS A 48 -3.16 4.93 -13.38
N GLY A 49 -4.05 4.05 -12.91
CA GLY A 49 -3.63 2.85 -12.19
C GLY A 49 -3.44 3.12 -10.70
N GLY A 50 -2.62 2.32 -10.04
CA GLY A 50 -2.48 2.39 -8.60
C GLY A 50 -3.73 1.92 -7.87
N GLU A 51 -4.46 0.96 -8.46
CA GLU A 51 -5.61 0.35 -7.84
C GLU A 51 -5.15 -0.54 -6.70
N SER A 52 -5.78 -0.38 -5.54
CA SER A 52 -5.52 -1.25 -4.40
C SER A 52 -6.40 -2.48 -4.49
N ARG A 53 -5.79 -3.65 -4.31
CA ARG A 53 -6.47 -4.94 -4.31
C ARG A 53 -6.18 -5.66 -3.01
N VAL A 54 -7.24 -6.09 -2.34
CA VAL A 54 -7.15 -6.78 -1.05
C VAL A 54 -7.88 -8.09 -1.18
N PHE A 55 -7.21 -9.19 -0.84
CA PHE A 55 -7.75 -10.53 -0.94
C PHE A 55 -7.68 -11.22 0.41
N GLU A 56 -8.67 -12.06 0.72
CA GLU A 56 -8.56 -12.97 1.85
C GLU A 56 -7.42 -13.95 1.61
N ALA A 57 -6.59 -14.16 2.64
CA ALA A 57 -5.44 -15.06 2.51
C ALA A 57 -5.84 -16.52 2.26
N GLU A 58 -7.02 -16.92 2.72
CA GLU A 58 -7.49 -18.30 2.66
C GLU A 58 -8.80 -18.47 1.88
N GLY A 59 -9.18 -17.48 1.08
CA GLY A 59 -10.44 -17.55 0.36
C GLY A 59 -10.40 -16.80 -0.94
N PRO A 60 -11.47 -16.94 -1.76
CA PRO A 60 -11.54 -16.26 -3.05
C PRO A 60 -12.02 -14.82 -2.97
N ALA A 61 -12.49 -14.38 -1.81
CA ALA A 61 -13.06 -13.05 -1.68
C ALA A 61 -11.99 -11.98 -1.78
N GLY A 62 -12.29 -10.91 -2.48
CA GLY A 62 -11.38 -9.78 -2.65
C GLY A 62 -12.13 -8.50 -2.95
N GLN A 63 -11.45 -7.40 -2.77
CA GLN A 63 -11.95 -6.07 -3.09
C GLN A 63 -10.88 -5.29 -3.83
N ARG A 64 -11.31 -4.38 -4.69
CA ARG A 64 -10.42 -3.47 -5.39
C ARG A 64 -11.03 -2.08 -5.41
N PHE A 65 -10.16 -1.09 -5.22
CA PHE A 65 -10.56 0.32 -5.19
C PHE A 65 -9.32 1.17 -5.42
N THR A 66 -9.52 2.44 -5.69
CA THR A 66 -8.41 3.37 -5.88
C THR A 66 -8.49 4.46 -4.81
N LEU A 67 -7.43 4.60 -4.03
CA LEU A 67 -7.27 5.75 -3.15
C LEU A 67 -6.98 6.99 -4.00
N ARG A 68 -7.79 8.04 -3.86
CA ARG A 68 -7.67 9.25 -4.67
C ARG A 68 -7.45 10.49 -3.85
N GLU A 69 -8.16 10.61 -2.73
CA GLU A 69 -8.08 11.80 -1.90
C GLU A 69 -6.83 11.79 -1.03
N PRO A 70 -6.13 12.92 -0.90
CA PRO A 70 -5.00 13.00 0.02
C PRO A 70 -5.42 12.59 1.44
N TRP A 71 -4.54 11.83 2.07
CA TRP A 71 -4.72 11.29 3.41
C TRP A 71 -5.86 10.28 3.57
N SER A 72 -6.38 9.77 2.47
CA SER A 72 -7.26 8.60 2.56
C SER A 72 -6.48 7.39 3.08
N LEU A 73 -7.15 6.55 3.85
CA LEU A 73 -6.52 5.46 4.59
C LEU A 73 -7.09 4.11 4.19
N LEU A 74 -6.21 3.17 3.96
CA LEU A 74 -6.53 1.75 3.88
C LEU A 74 -5.90 1.07 5.09
N LEU A 75 -6.73 0.48 5.95
CA LEU A 75 -6.27 -0.25 7.13
C LEU A 75 -6.46 -1.75 6.91
N LEU A 76 -5.39 -2.52 7.09
CA LEU A 76 -5.37 -3.95 6.81
C LEU A 76 -5.00 -4.75 8.05
N ASP A 77 -5.74 -5.83 8.30
CA ASP A 77 -5.32 -6.90 9.20
C ASP A 77 -4.38 -7.82 8.42
N ASP A 78 -3.08 -7.62 8.58
CA ASP A 78 -2.06 -8.28 7.77
C ASP A 78 -2.02 -9.81 7.94
N ALA A 79 -2.56 -10.31 9.05
CA ALA A 79 -2.64 -11.74 9.28
C ALA A 79 -3.74 -12.42 8.46
N ARG A 80 -4.74 -11.65 8.00
CA ARG A 80 -5.94 -12.20 7.36
C ARG A 80 -6.04 -11.92 5.87
N VAL A 81 -5.29 -10.95 5.35
CA VAL A 81 -5.39 -10.54 3.96
C VAL A 81 -4.02 -10.44 3.31
N ILE A 82 -4.02 -10.57 1.98
CA ILE A 82 -2.89 -10.16 1.14
C ILE A 82 -3.33 -8.96 0.32
N HIS A 83 -2.39 -8.11 -0.03
CA HIS A 83 -2.72 -6.89 -0.75
C HIS A 83 -1.67 -6.54 -1.79
N GLU A 84 -2.10 -5.73 -2.76
CA GLU A 84 -1.22 -5.17 -3.78
C GLU A 84 -1.73 -3.81 -4.23
N SER A 85 -0.86 -3.06 -4.88
CA SER A 85 -1.26 -1.90 -5.70
C SER A 85 -0.82 -2.14 -7.12
N THR A 86 -1.72 -1.94 -8.07
CA THR A 86 -1.39 -2.13 -9.48
C THR A 86 -0.40 -1.07 -9.96
N PRO A 87 0.33 -1.35 -11.05
CA PRO A 87 1.24 -0.36 -11.62
C PRO A 87 0.56 0.96 -11.96
N ILE A 88 1.33 2.03 -11.91
CA ILE A 88 0.89 3.36 -12.33
C ILE A 88 1.52 3.71 -13.68
N GLN A 89 0.78 4.46 -14.48
CA GLN A 89 1.23 4.98 -15.77
C GLN A 89 0.90 6.47 -15.85
N PRO A 90 1.63 7.25 -16.62
CA PRO A 90 1.28 8.64 -16.79
C PRO A 90 -0.04 8.78 -17.56
N LEU A 91 -0.86 9.76 -17.20
CA LEU A 91 -2.09 10.07 -17.96
C LEU A 91 -1.77 10.47 -19.38
N ASP A 92 -0.70 11.27 -19.56
CA ASP A 92 -0.17 11.64 -20.86
C ASP A 92 1.04 10.76 -21.12
N PRO A 93 1.09 10.00 -22.25
CA PRO A 93 2.23 9.13 -22.55
C PRO A 93 3.58 9.85 -22.59
N GLU A 94 3.58 11.15 -22.86
CA GLU A 94 4.79 11.99 -22.85
C GLU A 94 4.97 12.75 -21.54
N GLY A 95 4.06 12.56 -20.59
CA GLY A 95 4.07 13.25 -19.32
C GLY A 95 4.75 12.47 -18.22
N PHE A 96 4.69 13.06 -17.03
CA PHE A 96 5.27 12.51 -15.80
C PHE A 96 4.23 12.52 -14.71
N GLY A 97 4.17 11.46 -13.91
CA GLY A 97 3.27 11.37 -12.79
C GLY A 97 3.90 10.64 -11.61
N TRP A 98 3.26 10.74 -10.47
CA TRP A 98 3.77 10.13 -9.25
C TRP A 98 2.63 9.78 -8.28
N ARG A 99 2.98 8.91 -7.34
CA ARG A 99 2.11 8.52 -6.23
C ARG A 99 2.97 8.46 -4.97
N ASP A 100 2.54 9.19 -3.94
CA ASP A 100 3.18 9.22 -2.64
C ASP A 100 2.30 8.54 -1.62
N THR A 101 2.88 7.64 -0.85
CA THR A 101 2.19 6.97 0.24
C THR A 101 3.04 6.99 1.51
N LEU A 102 2.34 6.92 2.64
CA LEU A 102 2.96 6.65 3.93
C LEU A 102 2.40 5.31 4.41
N VAL A 103 3.28 4.34 4.58
CA VAL A 103 2.92 3.00 5.06
C VAL A 103 3.35 2.88 6.51
N VAL A 104 2.39 2.62 7.39
CA VAL A 104 2.64 2.44 8.82
C VAL A 104 2.36 0.98 9.16
N THR A 105 3.35 0.30 9.68
CA THR A 105 3.20 -1.08 10.13
C THR A 105 3.20 -1.16 11.65
N CYS A 106 2.34 -1.99 12.20
CA CYS A 106 2.20 -2.17 13.63
C CYS A 106 2.36 -3.65 13.97
N ARG A 107 3.28 -3.97 14.85
CA ARG A 107 3.56 -5.32 15.30
C ARG A 107 3.56 -5.39 16.81
N ALA A 108 2.81 -6.32 17.37
CA ALA A 108 2.81 -6.56 18.80
C ALA A 108 4.07 -7.31 19.21
N GLY A 109 4.74 -6.84 20.26
CA GLY A 109 5.83 -7.57 20.90
C GLY A 109 7.21 -7.44 20.31
N GLY A 110 7.37 -6.79 19.15
CA GLY A 110 8.71 -6.63 18.57
C GLY A 110 8.70 -6.06 17.17
N PHE A 111 9.85 -5.56 16.72
CA PHE A 111 10.00 -5.06 15.36
C PHE A 111 10.06 -6.21 14.36
N GLN A 112 9.68 -5.91 13.13
CA GLN A 112 9.78 -6.87 12.05
C GLN A 112 11.23 -7.30 11.86
N GLY A 113 11.46 -8.61 11.80
CA GLY A 113 12.78 -9.17 11.64
C GLY A 113 13.50 -9.52 12.94
N ASP A 114 12.92 -9.22 14.06
CA ASP A 114 13.49 -9.57 15.38
C ASP A 114 13.24 -11.03 15.78
#